data_b341d65f014917be4874801f609febd3
#
_entry.id   b341d65f014917be4874801f609febd3
#
_cell.length_a   1.000
_cell.length_b   1.000
_cell.length_c   1.000
_cell.angle_alpha   90.00
_cell.angle_beta   90.00
_cell.angle_gamma   90.00
#
_symmetry.space_group_name_H-M   'P 1'
#
loop_
_entity.id
_entity.type
_entity.pdbx_description
1 polymer ?
#
loop_
_entity_poly.entity_id
_entity_poly.type
_entity_poly.pdbx_seq_one_letter_code
_entity_poly.pdbx_strand_id
1 'polypeptide(L)'
;MTTETNRKAVGMKNHTKYSIGYFMPPEASIEWVKKDHADKAPIWCSVDLRDGNQALVVPMSLDEKLEFFRLLCDIGFKEIEVGFPAASETEYEFLRKLIDDNLIPDDVTIQVLTQSREHIIKKTFEAIKGAKHVIVHLYNSTSVAQRTQVFKKSKEEIKQIAVFGAELIDRYAQDMPE
;
A
#
# COMPACT_ATOMS: atom_id res chain seq x y z
N MET A 1 43.85 -20.89 25.35
CA MET A 1 42.99 -20.03 26.21
C MET A 1 42.33 -19.03 25.35
N THR A 2 41.12 -19.34 24.91
CA THR A 2 40.26 -18.45 24.10
C THR A 2 39.37 -17.70 25.06
N THR A 3 39.55 -16.39 25.17
CA THR A 3 38.71 -15.50 25.95
C THR A 3 37.41 -15.29 25.21
N GLU A 4 36.35 -16.01 25.59
CA GLU A 4 34.96 -15.69 25.21
C GLU A 4 34.61 -14.33 25.82
N THR A 5 34.58 -13.31 24.98
CA THR A 5 33.98 -12.02 25.31
C THR A 5 32.48 -12.18 25.35
N ASN A 6 31.93 -12.37 26.53
CA ASN A 6 30.52 -12.41 26.84
C ASN A 6 29.92 -11.02 26.58
N ARG A 7 29.56 -10.72 25.32
CA ARG A 7 28.80 -9.53 24.98
C ARG A 7 27.35 -9.69 25.50
N LYS A 8 27.08 -9.21 26.70
CA LYS A 8 25.74 -9.03 27.18
C LYS A 8 25.01 -8.16 26.14
N ALA A 9 23.98 -8.73 25.50
CA ALA A 9 23.10 -7.96 24.63
C ALA A 9 22.51 -6.82 25.47
N VAL A 10 22.85 -5.58 25.13
CA VAL A 10 22.27 -4.39 25.76
C VAL A 10 20.86 -4.26 25.18
N GLY A 11 19.87 -4.68 25.94
CA GLY A 11 18.47 -4.55 25.58
C GLY A 11 18.10 -3.09 25.30
N MET A 12 17.07 -2.89 24.49
CA MET A 12 16.56 -1.55 24.14
C MET A 12 16.19 -0.78 25.42
N LYS A 13 16.82 0.38 25.67
CA LYS A 13 16.67 1.16 26.90
C LYS A 13 15.23 1.65 27.17
N ASN A 14 14.44 1.76 26.13
CA ASN A 14 13.09 2.34 26.19
C ASN A 14 11.97 1.31 25.97
N HIS A 15 12.24 0.02 26.18
CA HIS A 15 11.21 -1.05 26.02
C HIS A 15 9.98 -0.84 26.90
N THR A 16 10.12 -0.18 28.04
CA THR A 16 9.01 0.14 28.96
C THR A 16 8.00 1.16 28.39
N LYS A 17 8.30 1.82 27.27
CA LYS A 17 7.33 2.67 26.57
C LYS A 17 6.21 1.84 25.92
N TYR A 18 6.48 0.57 25.65
CA TYR A 18 5.55 -0.30 24.95
C TYR A 18 4.81 -1.14 25.99
N SER A 19 3.54 -0.84 26.16
CA SER A 19 2.64 -1.63 26.98
C SER A 19 1.87 -2.62 26.09
N ILE A 20 1.54 -3.78 26.64
CA ILE A 20 0.63 -4.71 25.98
C ILE A 20 -0.77 -4.07 26.00
N GLY A 21 -1.25 -3.71 24.82
CA GLY A 21 -2.62 -3.23 24.63
C GLY A 21 -3.48 -4.36 24.10
N TYR A 22 -4.56 -4.70 24.79
CA TYR A 22 -5.55 -5.59 24.26
C TYR A 22 -6.58 -4.80 23.45
N PHE A 23 -6.68 -5.13 22.18
CA PHE A 23 -7.77 -4.69 21.34
C PHE A 23 -8.65 -5.90 21.03
N MET A 24 -9.89 -5.87 21.50
CA MET A 24 -10.87 -6.86 21.08
C MET A 24 -11.34 -6.53 19.67
N PRO A 25 -11.14 -7.42 18.69
CA PRO A 25 -11.63 -7.21 17.34
C PRO A 25 -13.16 -7.07 17.34
N PRO A 26 -13.72 -6.32 16.37
CA PRO A 26 -15.17 -6.28 16.20
C PRO A 26 -15.76 -7.68 16.02
N GLU A 27 -16.99 -7.86 16.44
CA GLU A 27 -17.67 -9.16 16.42
C GLU A 27 -17.69 -9.81 15.02
N ALA A 28 -17.79 -8.99 13.97
CA ALA A 28 -17.69 -9.44 12.57
C ALA A 28 -16.37 -10.12 12.20
N SER A 29 -15.29 -9.90 12.95
CA SER A 29 -13.97 -10.49 12.70
C SER A 29 -13.72 -11.79 13.47
N ILE A 30 -14.63 -12.21 14.34
CA ILE A 30 -14.42 -13.32 15.26
C ILE A 30 -14.16 -14.64 14.52
N GLU A 31 -14.89 -14.93 13.46
CA GLU A 31 -14.73 -16.18 12.71
C GLU A 31 -13.35 -16.28 12.04
N TRP A 32 -12.85 -15.17 11.52
CA TRP A 32 -11.52 -15.12 10.95
C TRP A 32 -10.42 -15.26 12.02
N VAL A 33 -10.58 -14.60 13.16
CA VAL A 33 -9.62 -14.63 14.29
C VAL A 33 -9.53 -16.00 14.95
N LYS A 34 -10.58 -16.82 14.89
CA LYS A 34 -10.64 -18.18 15.48
C LYS A 34 -9.88 -19.23 14.65
N LYS A 35 -9.46 -18.93 13.44
CA LYS A 35 -8.73 -19.89 12.61
C LYS A 35 -7.31 -20.10 13.14
N ASP A 36 -6.91 -21.34 13.32
CA ASP A 36 -5.56 -21.73 13.74
C ASP A 36 -4.52 -21.54 12.62
N HIS A 37 -4.98 -21.55 11.36
CA HIS A 37 -4.13 -21.44 10.18
C HIS A 37 -4.92 -20.89 9.00
N ALA A 38 -4.21 -20.43 7.97
CA ALA A 38 -4.81 -20.04 6.71
C ALA A 38 -5.18 -21.30 5.89
N ASP A 39 -6.41 -21.35 5.37
CA ASP A 39 -6.90 -22.48 4.56
C ASP A 39 -6.23 -22.54 3.17
N LYS A 40 -5.72 -21.42 2.69
CA LYS A 40 -5.04 -21.26 1.42
C LYS A 40 -3.80 -20.39 1.59
N ALA A 41 -2.79 -20.63 0.75
CA ALA A 41 -1.62 -19.74 0.69
C ALA A 41 -2.07 -18.32 0.34
N PRO A 42 -1.56 -17.29 1.03
CA PRO A 42 -1.85 -15.90 0.68
C PRO A 42 -1.25 -15.55 -0.69
N ILE A 43 -1.89 -14.63 -1.39
CA ILE A 43 -1.29 -13.99 -2.56
C ILE A 43 -0.27 -12.97 -2.04
N TRP A 44 0.94 -13.04 -2.56
CA TRP A 44 2.01 -12.10 -2.21
C TRP A 44 1.94 -10.88 -3.10
N CYS A 45 1.81 -9.70 -2.47
CA CYS A 45 1.93 -8.42 -3.13
C CYS A 45 3.31 -7.81 -2.85
N SER A 46 4.10 -7.52 -3.87
CA SER A 46 5.32 -6.74 -3.70
C SER A 46 4.95 -5.26 -3.50
N VAL A 47 5.57 -4.64 -2.51
CA VAL A 47 5.44 -3.20 -2.23
C VAL A 47 6.76 -2.44 -2.44
N ASP A 48 7.74 -3.09 -3.04
CA ASP A 48 9.10 -2.56 -3.20
C ASP A 48 9.13 -1.29 -4.05
N LEU A 49 8.37 -1.26 -5.15
CA LEU A 49 8.30 -0.11 -6.07
C LEU A 49 7.55 1.10 -5.50
N ARG A 50 6.72 0.91 -4.47
CA ARG A 50 6.03 2.00 -3.79
C ARG A 50 6.67 2.29 -2.45
N ASP A 51 6.50 1.44 -1.44
CA ASP A 51 6.93 1.68 -0.06
C ASP A 51 8.45 1.56 0.07
N GLY A 52 9.03 0.56 -0.57
CA GLY A 52 10.48 0.37 -0.65
C GLY A 52 11.17 1.55 -1.32
N ASN A 53 10.72 1.95 -2.51
CA ASN A 53 11.25 3.10 -3.24
C ASN A 53 11.09 4.41 -2.45
N GLN A 54 9.99 4.59 -1.74
CA GLN A 54 9.72 5.76 -0.92
C GLN A 54 10.68 5.88 0.27
N ALA A 55 11.26 4.78 0.74
CA ALA A 55 12.22 4.75 1.82
C ALA A 55 13.67 5.05 1.38
N LEU A 56 13.94 5.08 0.08
CA LEU A 56 15.28 5.37 -0.45
C LEU A 56 15.64 6.86 -0.30
N VAL A 57 16.91 7.14 0.02
CA VAL A 57 17.44 8.51 0.07
C VAL A 57 17.38 9.16 -1.32
N VAL A 58 17.68 8.37 -2.36
CA VAL A 58 17.50 8.74 -3.75
C VAL A 58 16.51 7.74 -4.35
N PRO A 59 15.26 8.14 -4.63
CA PRO A 59 14.28 7.28 -5.27
C PRO A 59 14.74 6.81 -6.65
N MET A 60 14.26 5.64 -7.06
CA MET A 60 14.55 5.09 -8.37
C MET A 60 14.07 6.03 -9.51
N SER A 61 14.88 6.11 -10.54
CA SER A 61 14.51 6.71 -11.82
C SER A 61 13.43 5.87 -12.53
N LEU A 62 12.85 6.42 -13.58
CA LEU A 62 11.87 5.71 -14.42
C LEU A 62 12.44 4.38 -14.97
N ASP A 63 13.66 4.41 -15.49
CA ASP A 63 14.30 3.23 -16.09
C ASP A 63 14.59 2.14 -15.05
N GLU A 64 15.09 2.53 -13.87
CA GLU A 64 15.32 1.60 -12.75
C GLU A 64 14.00 0.97 -12.27
N LYS A 65 12.92 1.74 -12.20
CA LYS A 65 11.59 1.21 -11.85
C LYS A 65 11.08 0.21 -12.88
N LEU A 66 11.28 0.47 -14.17
CA LEU A 66 10.89 -0.44 -15.25
C LEU A 66 11.68 -1.75 -15.22
N GLU A 67 12.98 -1.68 -14.96
CA GLU A 67 13.83 -2.86 -14.82
C GLU A 67 13.41 -3.68 -13.59
N PHE A 68 13.17 -3.01 -12.48
CA PHE A 68 12.77 -3.66 -11.24
C PHE A 68 11.37 -4.28 -11.33
N PHE A 69 10.44 -3.64 -12.03
CA PHE A 69 9.11 -4.21 -12.30
C PHE A 69 9.22 -5.54 -13.06
N ARG A 70 10.06 -5.60 -14.11
CA ARG A 70 10.32 -6.84 -14.87
C ARG A 70 10.89 -7.92 -13.96
N LEU A 71 11.88 -7.57 -13.13
CA LEU A 71 12.46 -8.51 -12.17
C LEU A 71 11.40 -9.10 -11.22
N LEU A 72 10.48 -8.28 -10.71
CA LEU A 72 9.39 -8.74 -9.84
C LEU A 72 8.44 -9.71 -10.57
N CYS A 73 8.13 -9.43 -11.83
CA CYS A 73 7.35 -10.35 -12.69
C CYS A 73 8.12 -11.67 -12.91
N ASP A 74 9.42 -11.62 -13.16
CA ASP A 74 10.27 -12.80 -13.39
C ASP A 74 10.41 -13.65 -12.12
N ILE A 75 10.45 -13.06 -10.94
CA ILE A 75 10.40 -13.76 -9.65
C ILE A 75 9.06 -14.49 -9.47
N GLY A 76 8.00 -13.99 -10.10
CA GLY A 76 6.67 -14.63 -10.09
C GLY A 76 5.63 -13.92 -9.22
N PHE A 77 5.84 -12.67 -8.83
CA PHE A 77 4.80 -11.88 -8.17
C PHE A 77 3.59 -11.68 -9.09
N LYS A 78 2.39 -11.87 -8.54
CA LYS A 78 1.12 -11.69 -9.26
C LYS A 78 0.36 -10.45 -8.83
N GLU A 79 0.74 -9.85 -7.73
CA GLU A 79 0.30 -8.54 -7.29
C GLU A 79 1.52 -7.67 -7.00
N ILE A 80 1.57 -6.45 -7.58
CA ILE A 80 2.70 -5.53 -7.45
C ILE A 80 2.16 -4.12 -7.22
N GLU A 81 2.45 -3.53 -6.06
CA GLU A 81 2.15 -2.12 -5.79
C GLU A 81 3.19 -1.24 -6.47
N VAL A 82 2.82 -0.69 -7.63
CA VAL A 82 3.73 0.00 -8.53
C VAL A 82 4.01 1.44 -8.14
N GLY A 83 3.13 2.08 -7.37
CA GLY A 83 3.39 3.44 -6.94
C GLY A 83 2.16 4.20 -6.45
N PHE A 84 2.35 5.53 -6.32
CA PHE A 84 1.31 6.49 -5.98
C PHE A 84 1.23 7.54 -7.10
N PRO A 85 0.44 7.29 -8.16
CA PRO A 85 0.50 8.10 -9.39
C PRO A 85 0.13 9.58 -9.20
N ALA A 86 -0.60 9.91 -8.14
CA ALA A 86 -0.93 11.30 -7.83
C ALA A 86 0.14 12.02 -6.98
N ALA A 87 1.21 11.34 -6.55
CA ALA A 87 2.24 11.92 -5.70
C ALA A 87 3.30 12.71 -6.46
N SER A 88 3.68 12.27 -7.67
CA SER A 88 4.69 12.96 -8.50
C SER A 88 4.51 12.61 -9.98
N GLU A 89 5.15 13.39 -10.85
CA GLU A 89 5.16 13.13 -12.28
C GLU A 89 5.84 11.81 -12.62
N THR A 90 6.98 11.49 -11.99
CA THR A 90 7.69 10.22 -12.20
C THR A 90 6.81 9.01 -11.88
N GLU A 91 6.02 9.06 -10.80
CA GLU A 91 5.08 8.00 -10.43
C GLU A 91 3.96 7.84 -11.48
N TYR A 92 3.47 8.97 -12.01
CA TYR A 92 2.46 8.99 -13.05
C TYR A 92 3.01 8.44 -14.37
N GLU A 93 4.16 8.94 -14.82
CA GLU A 93 4.82 8.51 -16.06
C GLU A 93 5.18 7.03 -16.04
N PHE A 94 5.71 6.53 -14.92
CA PHE A 94 6.02 5.12 -14.76
C PHE A 94 4.79 4.23 -14.97
N LEU A 95 3.69 4.55 -14.32
CA LEU A 95 2.44 3.80 -14.46
C LEU A 95 1.90 3.87 -15.89
N ARG A 96 1.87 5.06 -16.49
CA ARG A 96 1.43 5.22 -17.87
C ARG A 96 2.31 4.41 -18.83
N LYS A 97 3.62 4.42 -18.63
CA LYS A 97 4.54 3.65 -19.48
C LYS A 97 4.30 2.14 -19.36
N LEU A 98 4.03 1.63 -18.16
CA LEU A 98 3.66 0.22 -17.98
C LEU A 98 2.41 -0.15 -18.79
N ILE A 99 1.42 0.75 -18.83
CA ILE A 99 0.14 0.51 -19.50
C ILE A 99 0.25 0.77 -21.00
N ASP A 100 0.76 1.91 -21.41
CA ASP A 100 0.80 2.36 -22.81
C ASP A 100 1.72 1.48 -23.67
N ASP A 101 2.82 1.01 -23.10
CA ASP A 101 3.77 0.11 -23.76
C ASP A 101 3.40 -1.39 -23.58
N ASN A 102 2.26 -1.69 -22.94
CA ASN A 102 1.76 -3.05 -22.67
C ASN A 102 2.81 -3.94 -21.97
N LEU A 103 3.45 -3.39 -20.91
CA LEU A 103 4.52 -4.09 -20.18
C LEU A 103 4.01 -4.96 -19.02
N ILE A 104 2.71 -4.90 -18.70
CA ILE A 104 2.09 -5.65 -17.62
C ILE A 104 1.67 -7.02 -18.15
N PRO A 105 2.22 -8.14 -17.62
CA PRO A 105 1.76 -9.48 -18.01
C PRO A 105 0.26 -9.68 -17.72
N ASP A 106 -0.41 -10.49 -18.53
CA ASP A 106 -1.86 -10.71 -18.40
C ASP A 106 -2.30 -11.34 -17.07
N ASP A 107 -1.38 -12.01 -16.37
CA ASP A 107 -1.62 -12.66 -15.07
C ASP A 107 -1.09 -11.86 -13.88
N VAL A 108 -0.70 -10.59 -14.11
CA VAL A 108 -0.24 -9.67 -13.07
C VAL A 108 -1.27 -8.58 -12.83
N THR A 109 -1.63 -8.38 -11.57
CA THR A 109 -2.46 -7.28 -11.10
C THR A 109 -1.57 -6.18 -10.53
N ILE A 110 -1.66 -4.97 -11.06
CA ILE A 110 -0.98 -3.83 -10.48
C ILE A 110 -1.81 -3.23 -9.35
N GLN A 111 -1.15 -2.75 -8.31
CA GLN A 111 -1.77 -2.01 -7.22
C GLN A 111 -1.25 -0.58 -7.21
N VAL A 112 -2.13 0.38 -6.99
CA VAL A 112 -1.80 1.80 -6.89
C VAL A 112 -2.36 2.39 -5.60
N LEU A 113 -1.54 3.19 -4.91
CA LEU A 113 -1.95 3.88 -3.71
C LEU A 113 -2.74 5.13 -4.05
N THR A 114 -3.79 5.42 -3.27
CA THR A 114 -4.54 6.67 -3.34
C THR A 114 -4.99 7.12 -1.96
N GLN A 115 -5.17 8.43 -1.79
CA GLN A 115 -5.72 9.01 -0.56
C GLN A 115 -7.21 9.29 -0.74
N SER A 116 -7.97 9.30 0.38
CA SER A 116 -9.37 9.67 0.40
C SER A 116 -9.59 11.17 0.18
N ARG A 117 -9.28 11.64 -1.04
CA ARG A 117 -9.48 13.01 -1.53
C ARG A 117 -9.89 12.95 -3.00
N GLU A 118 -10.95 13.64 -3.37
CA GLU A 118 -11.53 13.55 -4.70
C GLU A 118 -10.52 13.79 -5.84
N HIS A 119 -9.75 14.87 -5.78
CA HIS A 119 -8.77 15.19 -6.82
C HIS A 119 -7.64 14.16 -6.93
N ILE A 120 -7.25 13.51 -5.81
CA ILE A 120 -6.24 12.44 -5.79
C ILE A 120 -6.82 11.17 -6.41
N ILE A 121 -8.02 10.78 -6.02
CA ILE A 121 -8.73 9.61 -6.58
C ILE A 121 -8.94 9.81 -8.07
N LYS A 122 -9.43 10.98 -8.51
CA LYS A 122 -9.59 11.30 -9.92
C LYS A 122 -8.29 11.13 -10.71
N LYS A 123 -7.18 11.70 -10.22
CA LYS A 123 -5.86 11.57 -10.85
C LYS A 123 -5.39 10.11 -10.89
N THR A 124 -5.69 9.32 -9.87
CA THR A 124 -5.40 7.88 -9.84
C THR A 124 -6.16 7.17 -10.96
N PHE A 125 -7.46 7.42 -11.13
CA PHE A 125 -8.26 6.81 -12.19
C PHE A 125 -7.83 7.25 -13.60
N GLU A 126 -7.43 8.50 -13.77
CA GLU A 126 -6.80 8.96 -15.02
C GLU A 126 -5.53 8.16 -15.33
N ALA A 127 -4.71 7.90 -14.32
CA ALA A 127 -3.44 7.20 -14.46
C ALA A 127 -3.58 5.70 -14.78
N ILE A 128 -4.60 5.01 -14.25
CA ILE A 128 -4.82 3.56 -14.47
C ILE A 128 -5.62 3.24 -15.72
N LYS A 129 -6.10 4.25 -16.45
CA LYS A 129 -6.94 4.04 -17.63
C LYS A 129 -6.24 3.14 -18.67
N GLY A 130 -6.91 2.05 -19.06
CA GLY A 130 -6.41 1.06 -20.00
C GLY A 130 -5.65 -0.13 -19.37
N ALA A 131 -5.47 -0.15 -18.05
CA ALA A 131 -4.94 -1.33 -17.37
C ALA A 131 -6.01 -2.41 -17.24
N LYS A 132 -5.61 -3.69 -17.42
CA LYS A 132 -6.53 -4.84 -17.37
C LYS A 132 -6.96 -5.21 -15.94
N HIS A 133 -6.00 -5.30 -15.03
CA HIS A 133 -6.21 -5.74 -13.65
C HIS A 133 -5.56 -4.77 -12.69
N VAL A 134 -6.38 -4.08 -11.88
CA VAL A 134 -5.92 -3.05 -10.97
C VAL A 134 -6.56 -3.19 -9.60
N ILE A 135 -5.74 -3.04 -8.56
CA ILE A 135 -6.20 -2.81 -7.19
C ILE A 135 -5.98 -1.33 -6.86
N VAL A 136 -7.03 -0.61 -6.53
CA VAL A 136 -6.93 0.76 -6.01
C VAL A 136 -6.87 0.70 -4.49
N HIS A 137 -5.67 0.90 -3.95
CA HIS A 137 -5.39 0.85 -2.52
C HIS A 137 -5.71 2.20 -1.87
N LEU A 138 -6.93 2.33 -1.34
CA LEU A 138 -7.36 3.52 -0.60
C LEU A 138 -6.81 3.50 0.82
N TYR A 139 -6.16 4.57 1.26
CA TYR A 139 -5.80 4.73 2.65
C TYR A 139 -6.31 6.03 3.27
N ASN A 140 -6.50 5.98 4.58
CA ASN A 140 -6.85 7.12 5.42
C ASN A 140 -6.21 6.97 6.80
N SER A 141 -5.56 8.02 7.29
CA SER A 141 -4.87 8.00 8.59
C SER A 141 -5.86 8.02 9.75
N THR A 142 -5.65 7.13 10.73
CA THR A 142 -6.58 6.90 11.84
C THR A 142 -5.99 7.12 13.24
N SER A 143 -4.67 7.34 13.36
CA SER A 143 -4.01 7.50 14.65
C SER A 143 -4.54 8.70 15.44
N VAL A 144 -4.40 8.67 16.77
CA VAL A 144 -4.82 9.79 17.65
C VAL A 144 -4.12 11.07 17.22
N ALA A 145 -2.80 11.03 17.00
CA ALA A 145 -2.03 12.20 16.58
C ALA A 145 -2.54 12.79 15.26
N GLN A 146 -2.77 11.94 14.26
CA GLN A 146 -3.30 12.38 12.97
C GLN A 146 -4.69 13.00 13.10
N ARG A 147 -5.59 12.35 13.85
CA ARG A 147 -6.95 12.86 14.05
C ARG A 147 -6.98 14.21 14.77
N THR A 148 -6.22 14.34 15.87
CA THR A 148 -6.31 15.51 16.75
C THR A 148 -5.45 16.70 16.30
N GLN A 149 -4.28 16.44 15.71
CA GLN A 149 -3.31 17.47 15.35
C GLN A 149 -3.38 17.86 13.87
N VAL A 150 -3.55 16.89 12.98
CA VAL A 150 -3.55 17.13 11.53
C VAL A 150 -4.96 17.39 11.01
N PHE A 151 -5.86 16.42 11.17
CA PHE A 151 -7.23 16.56 10.67
C PHE A 151 -8.12 17.43 11.57
N LYS A 152 -7.85 17.48 12.88
CA LYS A 152 -8.68 18.12 13.90
C LYS A 152 -10.11 17.59 13.85
N LYS A 153 -10.26 16.28 13.75
CA LYS A 153 -11.54 15.58 13.56
C LYS A 153 -11.74 14.47 14.58
N SER A 154 -13.00 14.20 14.87
CA SER A 154 -13.44 13.07 15.68
C SER A 154 -13.20 11.73 14.96
N LYS A 155 -13.33 10.61 15.68
CA LYS A 155 -13.28 9.28 15.09
C LYS A 155 -14.34 9.10 13.99
N GLU A 156 -15.54 9.61 14.23
CA GLU A 156 -16.67 9.47 13.31
C GLU A 156 -16.45 10.24 12.02
N GLU A 157 -15.96 11.48 12.13
CA GLU A 157 -15.59 12.27 10.94
C GLU A 157 -14.46 11.64 10.12
N ILE A 158 -13.50 10.96 10.79
CA ILE A 158 -12.42 10.23 10.08
C ILE A 158 -12.98 8.99 9.35
N LYS A 159 -13.94 8.26 9.95
CA LYS A 159 -14.65 7.19 9.26
C LYS A 159 -15.41 7.71 8.02
N GLN A 160 -16.08 8.86 8.14
CA GLN A 160 -16.78 9.47 7.01
C GLN A 160 -15.84 9.83 5.85
N ILE A 161 -14.60 10.24 6.13
CA ILE A 161 -13.60 10.45 5.08
C ILE A 161 -13.29 9.14 4.34
N ALA A 162 -13.15 8.04 5.06
CA ALA A 162 -12.91 6.72 4.44
C ALA A 162 -14.10 6.25 3.61
N VAL A 163 -15.32 6.37 4.15
CA VAL A 163 -16.56 6.02 3.44
C VAL A 163 -16.71 6.83 2.15
N PHE A 164 -16.55 8.16 2.25
CA PHE A 164 -16.59 9.04 1.08
C PHE A 164 -15.58 8.62 -0.01
N GLY A 165 -14.35 8.31 0.41
CA GLY A 165 -13.31 7.85 -0.54
C GLY A 165 -13.68 6.54 -1.22
N ALA A 166 -14.22 5.58 -0.48
CA ALA A 166 -14.65 4.29 -1.01
C ALA A 166 -15.82 4.44 -2.00
N GLU A 167 -16.84 5.23 -1.65
CA GLU A 167 -17.98 5.54 -2.53
C GLU A 167 -17.54 6.23 -3.82
N LEU A 168 -16.55 7.11 -3.72
CA LEU A 168 -16.01 7.82 -4.88
C LEU A 168 -15.23 6.89 -5.80
N ILE A 169 -14.42 5.99 -5.23
CA ILE A 169 -13.72 4.95 -5.99
C ILE A 169 -14.71 4.05 -6.71
N ASP A 170 -15.73 3.58 -6.02
CA ASP A 170 -16.77 2.72 -6.62
C ASP A 170 -17.45 3.40 -7.80
N ARG A 171 -17.77 4.68 -7.68
CA ARG A 171 -18.33 5.49 -8.78
C ARG A 171 -17.38 5.58 -9.97
N TYR A 172 -16.11 5.91 -9.75
CA TYR A 172 -15.14 5.98 -10.85
C TYR A 172 -14.86 4.62 -11.48
N ALA A 173 -14.93 3.53 -10.70
CA ALA A 173 -14.75 2.17 -11.23
C ALA A 173 -15.90 1.77 -12.18
N GLN A 174 -17.15 2.20 -11.91
CA GLN A 174 -18.28 1.96 -12.80
C GLN A 174 -18.16 2.70 -14.15
N ASP A 175 -17.43 3.80 -14.19
CA ASP A 175 -17.17 4.58 -15.40
C ASP A 175 -15.97 4.06 -16.22
N MET A 176 -15.25 3.04 -15.71
CA MET A 176 -14.13 2.42 -16.42
C MET A 176 -14.68 1.43 -17.48
N PRO A 177 -14.10 1.40 -18.68
CA PRO A 177 -14.43 0.38 -19.66
C PRO A 177 -14.05 -1.02 -19.16
N GLU A 178 -14.88 -2.02 -19.50
CA GLU A 178 -14.61 -3.44 -19.25
C GLU A 178 -13.37 -3.94 -20.03
#